data_6c57a4169c6c3262baa6affea461f5f8
#
_entry.id   6c57a4169c6c3262baa6affea461f5f8
#
_cell.length_a   1.000
_cell.length_b   1.000
_cell.length_c   1.000
_cell.angle_alpha   90.00
_cell.angle_beta   90.00
_cell.angle_gamma   90.00
#
_symmetry.space_group_name_H-M   'P 1'
#
loop_
_entity.id
_entity.type
_entity.pdbx_description
1 polymer ?
#
loop_
_entity_poly.entity_id
_entity_poly.type
_entity_poly.pdbx_seq_one_letter_code
_entity_poly.pdbx_strand_id
1 'polypeptide(L)'
;MLKRILLTLFLLLLLAACGEKPTAVPTPTVTAVPTLTLPPQPTAIPTTAPTPTPQKPALTAADQSLKDDGRLLIASVTVLEPAWVVIHAERDGQVEEVLGFTAVAPGTTPDVEVTIDPLAATDRLTAMLHVDAGTEGEFEFPGVDEPLRGDTAVISQSLAITRDMQLPAITAADQDISEDGLVRIESVTLTNPGWVVIHADDQGAIGPILGFTFVGAGETADMVVHIPWRQGTPVLHAMLHEDNGRVNRFDFPEDDLPVLVTGEPVVTSFQVTYPPDVLVLDQPVISGTVTVERVISNGPGWLVVYQDEGGSPGLIIGSAPLVDGLNEQVPVSVRESGVTPQLFIFLHEDTEPGAGFNFPAADPQMMYQGRIPNPFSFRTDPGNYLATRDQALAVDGEDTAVTVPLVVAETAVWVVIHTDNEGELGNIIGQTWVPAGINREVVVPIDAAQITPTLYAVLHVDAGTLQEFEPGGTDVPLQRNRAIIRSPFVISD
;
A
#
# COMPACT_ATOMS: atom_id res chain seq x y z
N MET A 1 48.29 -3.08 -2.68
CA MET A 1 48.71 -3.74 -1.45
C MET A 1 47.61 -4.69 -1.08
N LEU A 2 47.58 -5.86 -1.51
CA LEU A 2 48.32 -7.12 -1.29
C LEU A 2 48.09 -7.71 0.11
N LYS A 3 47.57 -8.96 0.10
CA LYS A 3 47.59 -10.02 1.13
C LYS A 3 46.31 -10.16 1.96
N ARG A 4 45.74 -11.37 2.23
CA ARG A 4 46.20 -12.77 1.92
C ARG A 4 44.98 -13.70 2.07
N ILE A 5 44.92 -14.71 1.23
CA ILE A 5 44.19 -15.97 1.25
C ILE A 5 44.65 -16.81 2.44
N LEU A 6 43.70 -17.48 3.12
CA LEU A 6 44.05 -18.68 3.89
C LEU A 6 43.01 -19.79 3.65
N LEU A 7 43.46 -20.76 2.90
CA LEU A 7 42.88 -22.06 2.59
C LEU A 7 43.19 -23.01 3.75
N THR A 8 42.23 -23.70 4.33
CA THR A 8 42.48 -24.84 5.23
C THR A 8 41.75 -26.08 4.75
N LEU A 9 42.58 -26.98 4.25
CA LEU A 9 42.32 -28.35 3.82
C LEU A 9 42.11 -29.21 5.07
N PHE A 10 41.03 -30.05 5.15
CA PHE A 10 40.96 -31.11 6.17
C PHE A 10 40.85 -32.48 5.50
N LEU A 11 41.76 -33.32 5.95
CA LEU A 11 42.23 -34.60 5.48
C LEU A 11 41.26 -35.75 5.75
N LEU A 12 41.02 -36.59 4.75
CA LEU A 12 40.39 -37.90 4.90
C LEU A 12 41.29 -38.86 5.68
N LEU A 13 40.74 -39.52 6.68
CA LEU A 13 41.36 -40.74 7.29
C LEU A 13 40.42 -41.94 7.04
N LEU A 14 40.86 -42.84 6.18
CA LEU A 14 40.36 -44.18 6.03
C LEU A 14 40.91 -45.08 7.13
N LEU A 15 40.06 -45.74 7.89
CA LEU A 15 40.41 -46.87 8.72
C LEU A 15 39.74 -48.12 8.21
N ALA A 16 40.55 -49.01 7.67
CA ALA A 16 40.19 -50.38 7.34
C ALA A 16 40.16 -51.21 8.65
N ALA A 17 39.07 -51.94 8.87
CA ALA A 17 38.99 -52.97 9.90
C ALA A 17 38.65 -54.31 9.22
N CYS A 18 39.54 -55.27 9.40
CA CYS A 18 39.49 -56.65 8.94
C CYS A 18 38.25 -57.40 9.43
N GLY A 19 37.61 -58.11 8.52
CA GLY A 19 36.54 -59.03 8.83
C GLY A 19 37.04 -60.36 9.33
N GLU A 20 36.47 -60.85 10.41
CA GLU A 20 36.56 -62.26 10.81
C GLU A 20 35.32 -63.02 10.32
N LYS A 21 35.58 -64.17 9.75
CA LYS A 21 34.63 -65.10 9.14
C LYS A 21 33.97 -65.94 10.28
N PRO A 22 32.67 -66.02 10.42
CA PRO A 22 32.06 -66.87 11.42
C PRO A 22 32.15 -68.32 11.04
N THR A 23 32.61 -69.13 11.95
CA THR A 23 32.73 -70.58 11.90
C THR A 23 31.34 -71.23 11.96
N ALA A 24 31.09 -72.19 11.09
CA ALA A 24 29.82 -72.95 11.06
C ALA A 24 29.65 -73.80 12.29
N VAL A 25 28.48 -73.67 12.92
CA VAL A 25 28.01 -74.54 14.00
C VAL A 25 27.32 -75.75 13.42
N PRO A 26 27.61 -77.00 13.85
CA PRO A 26 26.98 -78.21 13.32
C PRO A 26 25.50 -78.31 13.74
N THR A 27 24.66 -78.66 12.77
CA THR A 27 23.22 -78.91 12.95
C THR A 27 22.99 -80.18 13.78
N PRO A 28 22.16 -80.15 14.81
CA PRO A 28 21.77 -81.35 15.53
C PRO A 28 20.80 -82.17 14.70
N THR A 29 21.11 -83.47 14.58
CA THR A 29 20.25 -84.50 13.93
C THR A 29 19.00 -84.72 14.76
N VAL A 30 17.84 -84.37 14.22
CA VAL A 30 16.53 -84.61 14.86
C VAL A 30 16.14 -86.11 14.64
N THR A 31 16.07 -86.85 15.71
CA THR A 31 15.52 -88.20 15.72
C THR A 31 13.99 -88.08 15.56
N ALA A 32 13.44 -88.85 14.56
CA ALA A 32 12.02 -88.87 14.28
C ALA A 32 11.21 -89.43 15.50
N VAL A 33 10.26 -88.68 15.97
CA VAL A 33 9.25 -89.15 16.94
C VAL A 33 8.09 -89.76 16.19
N PRO A 34 7.51 -90.87 16.66
CA PRO A 34 6.41 -91.55 15.99
C PRO A 34 5.15 -90.70 15.96
N THR A 35 4.55 -90.55 14.79
CA THR A 35 3.32 -89.81 14.57
C THR A 35 2.14 -90.51 15.23
N LEU A 36 1.56 -89.88 16.22
CA LEU A 36 0.24 -90.22 16.77
C LEU A 36 -0.83 -89.73 15.78
N THR A 37 -1.57 -90.69 15.21
CA THR A 37 -2.74 -90.39 14.38
C THR A 37 -3.88 -89.90 15.27
N LEU A 38 -4.24 -88.62 15.13
CA LEU A 38 -5.44 -88.03 15.72
C LEU A 38 -6.69 -88.52 14.99
N PRO A 39 -7.80 -88.75 15.73
CA PRO A 39 -9.08 -89.09 15.10
C PRO A 39 -9.57 -87.89 14.26
N PRO A 40 -10.39 -88.15 13.16
CA PRO A 40 -10.88 -87.08 12.31
C PRO A 40 -11.67 -86.02 13.10
N GLN A 41 -11.23 -84.76 12.98
CA GLN A 41 -11.91 -83.62 13.51
C GLN A 41 -13.24 -83.44 12.78
N PRO A 42 -14.36 -83.15 13.46
CA PRO A 42 -15.64 -82.93 12.83
C PRO A 42 -15.52 -81.72 11.86
N THR A 43 -15.95 -81.91 10.64
CA THR A 43 -16.01 -80.87 9.59
C THR A 43 -16.86 -79.73 10.08
N ALA A 44 -16.22 -78.57 10.28
CA ALA A 44 -16.95 -77.33 10.61
C ALA A 44 -17.92 -77.04 9.48
N ILE A 45 -19.17 -76.85 9.82
CA ILE A 45 -20.20 -76.31 8.93
C ILE A 45 -19.73 -74.93 8.51
N PRO A 46 -19.66 -74.61 7.18
CA PRO A 46 -19.30 -73.26 6.75
C PRO A 46 -20.34 -72.29 7.33
N THR A 47 -19.92 -71.48 8.31
CA THR A 47 -20.70 -70.34 8.74
C THR A 47 -20.71 -69.40 7.55
N THR A 48 -21.86 -69.19 6.96
CA THR A 48 -22.03 -68.15 5.96
C THR A 48 -21.62 -66.83 6.55
N ALA A 49 -20.59 -66.21 5.98
CA ALA A 49 -20.23 -64.85 6.33
C ALA A 49 -21.48 -63.94 6.20
N PRO A 50 -21.74 -63.05 7.14
CA PRO A 50 -22.87 -62.13 7.03
C PRO A 50 -22.75 -61.39 5.69
N THR A 51 -23.80 -61.40 4.91
CA THR A 51 -23.91 -60.59 3.69
C THR A 51 -23.60 -59.16 4.04
N PRO A 52 -22.60 -58.50 3.41
CA PRO A 52 -22.30 -57.11 3.74
C PRO A 52 -23.58 -56.27 3.52
N THR A 53 -24.00 -55.55 4.54
CA THR A 53 -25.07 -54.55 4.40
C THR A 53 -24.61 -53.55 3.35
N PRO A 54 -25.44 -53.18 2.36
CA PRO A 54 -25.04 -52.21 1.35
C PRO A 54 -24.66 -50.92 2.05
N GLN A 55 -23.38 -50.55 1.97
CA GLN A 55 -22.89 -49.29 2.48
C GLN A 55 -23.45 -48.15 1.63
N LYS A 56 -23.90 -47.07 2.26
CA LYS A 56 -24.27 -45.83 1.60
C LYS A 56 -23.18 -44.79 1.87
N PRO A 57 -22.92 -43.90 0.93
CA PRO A 57 -22.03 -42.78 1.19
C PRO A 57 -22.50 -41.97 2.43
N ALA A 58 -21.55 -41.65 3.33
CA ALA A 58 -21.82 -40.96 4.57
C ALA A 58 -20.59 -40.19 5.04
N LEU A 59 -20.81 -39.10 5.77
CA LEU A 59 -19.79 -38.28 6.38
C LEU A 59 -20.18 -37.99 7.82
N THR A 60 -19.23 -38.06 8.74
CA THR A 60 -19.41 -37.70 10.15
C THR A 60 -18.30 -36.76 10.60
N ALA A 61 -18.66 -35.55 10.99
CA ALA A 61 -17.78 -34.53 11.55
C ALA A 61 -18.33 -34.06 12.90
N ALA A 62 -17.49 -33.50 13.75
CA ALA A 62 -17.89 -32.94 15.05
C ALA A 62 -17.30 -31.52 15.19
N ASP A 63 -17.91 -30.74 16.07
CA ASP A 63 -17.37 -29.45 16.51
C ASP A 63 -15.95 -29.67 17.06
N GLN A 64 -15.02 -28.77 16.69
CA GLN A 64 -13.62 -28.96 17.05
C GLN A 64 -12.85 -27.65 17.18
N SER A 65 -11.66 -27.73 17.77
CA SER A 65 -10.73 -26.63 17.87
C SER A 65 -9.83 -26.60 16.64
N LEU A 66 -9.70 -25.42 16.01
CA LEU A 66 -8.78 -25.16 14.91
C LEU A 66 -7.54 -24.44 15.45
N LYS A 67 -6.38 -24.97 15.11
CA LYS A 67 -5.05 -24.42 15.45
C LYS A 67 -4.40 -23.78 14.24
N ASP A 68 -3.26 -23.18 14.48
CA ASP A 68 -2.40 -22.54 13.44
C ASP A 68 -1.91 -23.52 12.36
N ASP A 69 -1.92 -24.83 12.59
CA ASP A 69 -1.59 -25.84 11.56
C ASP A 69 -2.74 -26.09 10.57
N GLY A 70 -3.91 -25.51 10.79
CA GLY A 70 -5.08 -25.59 9.91
C GLY A 70 -5.71 -26.96 9.79
N ARG A 71 -5.37 -27.93 10.65
CA ARG A 71 -5.85 -29.30 10.54
C ARG A 71 -7.24 -29.47 11.12
N LEU A 72 -8.11 -30.06 10.30
CA LEU A 72 -9.44 -30.51 10.67
C LEU A 72 -9.53 -32.04 10.58
N LEU A 73 -10.26 -32.65 11.50
CA LEU A 73 -10.47 -34.08 11.55
C LEU A 73 -11.93 -34.42 11.26
N ILE A 74 -12.16 -35.19 10.20
CA ILE A 74 -13.43 -35.76 9.86
C ILE A 74 -13.48 -37.20 10.38
N ALA A 75 -14.31 -37.42 11.39
CA ALA A 75 -14.29 -38.65 12.19
C ALA A 75 -14.50 -39.93 11.35
N SER A 76 -15.32 -39.88 10.31
CA SER A 76 -15.53 -41.02 9.41
C SER A 76 -16.09 -40.58 8.07
N VAL A 77 -15.59 -41.17 7.01
CA VAL A 77 -16.08 -40.99 5.65
C VAL A 77 -16.30 -42.33 5.01
N THR A 78 -17.47 -42.57 4.42
CA THR A 78 -17.80 -43.76 3.62
C THR A 78 -18.15 -43.32 2.23
N VAL A 79 -17.44 -43.83 1.23
CA VAL A 79 -17.71 -43.59 -0.19
C VAL A 79 -17.66 -44.90 -0.99
N LEU A 80 -18.35 -44.99 -2.12
CA LEU A 80 -18.43 -46.21 -2.95
C LEU A 80 -17.44 -46.18 -4.11
N GLU A 81 -17.06 -44.99 -4.53
CA GLU A 81 -16.10 -44.66 -5.59
C GLU A 81 -15.11 -43.64 -5.06
N PRO A 82 -13.96 -43.37 -5.73
CA PRO A 82 -13.07 -42.29 -5.34
C PRO A 82 -13.85 -40.97 -5.20
N ALA A 83 -13.51 -40.21 -4.18
CA ALA A 83 -14.25 -38.98 -3.84
C ALA A 83 -13.36 -37.99 -3.08
N TRP A 84 -13.86 -36.80 -2.85
CA TRP A 84 -13.21 -35.73 -2.07
C TRP A 84 -14.00 -35.44 -0.81
N VAL A 85 -13.28 -35.21 0.27
CA VAL A 85 -13.81 -34.48 1.43
C VAL A 85 -13.39 -33.02 1.23
N VAL A 86 -14.38 -32.15 1.14
CA VAL A 86 -14.21 -30.72 0.89
C VAL A 86 -14.72 -29.94 2.06
N ILE A 87 -13.92 -29.00 2.57
CA ILE A 87 -14.30 -28.07 3.62
C ILE A 87 -14.66 -26.74 2.99
N HIS A 88 -15.87 -26.29 3.25
CA HIS A 88 -16.39 -24.99 2.83
C HIS A 88 -16.54 -24.05 4.01
N ALA A 89 -16.37 -22.76 3.79
CA ALA A 89 -16.84 -21.73 4.70
C ALA A 89 -18.39 -21.78 4.81
N GLU A 90 -18.92 -21.46 5.99
CA GLU A 90 -20.37 -21.33 6.20
C GLU A 90 -20.66 -19.97 6.83
N ARG A 91 -21.44 -19.12 6.14
CA ARG A 91 -21.91 -17.83 6.65
C ARG A 91 -23.43 -17.78 6.58
N ASP A 92 -24.08 -17.39 7.66
CA ASP A 92 -25.55 -17.30 7.77
C ASP A 92 -26.29 -18.58 7.33
N GLY A 93 -25.67 -19.76 7.55
CA GLY A 93 -26.21 -21.06 7.15
C GLY A 93 -26.11 -21.36 5.66
N GLN A 94 -25.37 -20.56 4.91
CA GLN A 94 -25.06 -20.80 3.49
C GLN A 94 -23.64 -21.33 3.36
N VAL A 95 -23.49 -22.30 2.46
CA VAL A 95 -22.18 -22.86 2.08
C VAL A 95 -21.54 -21.94 1.05
N GLU A 96 -20.30 -21.55 1.29
CA GLU A 96 -19.58 -20.60 0.46
C GLU A 96 -18.28 -21.22 -0.09
N GLU A 97 -17.19 -20.47 -0.15
CA GLU A 97 -15.93 -20.86 -0.78
C GLU A 97 -15.34 -22.17 -0.22
N VAL A 98 -14.55 -22.85 -1.04
CA VAL A 98 -13.75 -24.02 -0.65
C VAL A 98 -12.51 -23.52 0.11
N LEU A 99 -12.31 -24.03 1.33
CA LEU A 99 -11.14 -23.71 2.16
C LEU A 99 -10.06 -24.77 2.08
N GLY A 100 -10.43 -26.02 1.78
CA GLY A 100 -9.49 -27.14 1.62
C GLY A 100 -10.18 -28.43 1.28
N PHE A 101 -9.42 -29.41 0.80
CA PHE A 101 -9.95 -30.71 0.40
C PHE A 101 -8.91 -31.82 0.55
N THR A 102 -9.38 -33.05 0.62
CA THR A 102 -8.52 -34.24 0.61
C THR A 102 -9.22 -35.41 -0.11
N ALA A 103 -8.44 -36.22 -0.83
CA ALA A 103 -8.97 -37.38 -1.53
C ALA A 103 -9.29 -38.54 -0.58
N VAL A 104 -10.34 -39.29 -0.84
CA VAL A 104 -10.72 -40.51 -0.12
C VAL A 104 -10.99 -41.65 -1.06
N ALA A 105 -10.41 -42.82 -0.75
CA ALA A 105 -10.60 -44.04 -1.50
C ALA A 105 -11.95 -44.73 -1.17
N PRO A 106 -12.50 -45.56 -2.06
CA PRO A 106 -13.69 -46.35 -1.79
C PRO A 106 -13.60 -47.16 -0.52
N GLY A 107 -14.68 -47.17 0.27
CA GLY A 107 -14.76 -47.85 1.57
C GLY A 107 -15.09 -46.89 2.69
N THR A 108 -14.82 -47.31 3.92
CA THR A 108 -14.95 -46.43 5.12
C THR A 108 -13.56 -46.10 5.63
N THR A 109 -13.25 -44.81 5.62
CA THR A 109 -12.00 -44.23 6.14
C THR A 109 -12.29 -43.48 7.44
N PRO A 110 -11.72 -43.90 8.56
CA PRO A 110 -11.78 -43.12 9.81
C PRO A 110 -10.73 -42.02 9.80
N ASP A 111 -10.93 -41.01 10.63
CA ASP A 111 -9.96 -39.96 10.95
C ASP A 111 -9.33 -39.30 9.74
N VAL A 112 -10.19 -38.83 8.79
CA VAL A 112 -9.74 -38.14 7.59
C VAL A 112 -9.30 -36.73 7.96
N GLU A 113 -8.02 -36.42 7.73
CA GLU A 113 -7.47 -35.07 7.92
C GLU A 113 -7.66 -34.21 6.67
N VAL A 114 -8.12 -32.98 6.88
CA VAL A 114 -8.17 -31.94 5.84
C VAL A 114 -7.45 -30.71 6.38
N THR A 115 -6.51 -30.18 5.61
CA THR A 115 -5.81 -28.94 5.96
C THR A 115 -6.46 -27.76 5.26
N ILE A 116 -6.74 -26.71 5.99
CA ILE A 116 -7.28 -25.44 5.49
C ILE A 116 -6.37 -24.29 5.91
N ASP A 117 -6.55 -23.11 5.29
CA ASP A 117 -6.00 -21.89 5.85
C ASP A 117 -6.81 -21.51 7.12
N PRO A 118 -6.19 -21.51 8.32
CA PRO A 118 -6.90 -21.21 9.55
C PRO A 118 -7.38 -19.75 9.65
N LEU A 119 -6.77 -18.82 8.90
CA LEU A 119 -7.20 -17.43 8.86
C LEU A 119 -8.45 -17.24 7.99
N ALA A 120 -8.62 -18.04 6.97
CA ALA A 120 -9.81 -18.03 6.10
C ALA A 120 -11.03 -18.71 6.74
N ALA A 121 -10.83 -19.55 7.78
CA ALA A 121 -11.91 -20.28 8.43
C ALA A 121 -12.96 -19.33 9.03
N THR A 122 -14.24 -19.65 8.83
CA THR A 122 -15.37 -19.02 9.51
C THR A 122 -15.67 -19.75 10.82
N ASP A 123 -16.54 -19.19 11.69
CA ASP A 123 -16.90 -19.83 12.96
C ASP A 123 -17.68 -21.15 12.77
N ARG A 124 -18.26 -21.33 11.61
CA ARG A 124 -18.88 -22.57 11.16
C ARG A 124 -18.33 -22.97 9.80
N LEU A 125 -18.08 -24.26 9.64
CA LEU A 125 -17.65 -24.86 8.39
C LEU A 125 -18.64 -25.93 7.96
N THR A 126 -18.68 -26.22 6.67
CA THR A 126 -19.41 -27.37 6.14
C THR A 126 -18.44 -28.36 5.52
N ALA A 127 -18.33 -29.55 6.11
CA ALA A 127 -17.66 -30.68 5.48
C ALA A 127 -18.63 -31.32 4.48
N MET A 128 -18.21 -31.54 3.23
CA MET A 128 -19.04 -32.02 2.14
C MET A 128 -18.30 -33.08 1.33
N LEU A 129 -19.01 -34.10 0.83
CA LEU A 129 -18.45 -35.03 -0.12
C LEU A 129 -18.66 -34.51 -1.54
N HIS A 130 -17.61 -34.59 -2.36
CA HIS A 130 -17.66 -34.36 -3.80
C HIS A 130 -17.22 -35.62 -4.55
N VAL A 131 -17.75 -35.86 -5.74
CA VAL A 131 -17.29 -36.92 -6.62
C VAL A 131 -15.87 -36.60 -7.10
N ASP A 132 -15.08 -37.63 -7.40
CA ASP A 132 -13.83 -37.50 -8.16
C ASP A 132 -14.15 -37.91 -9.61
N ALA A 133 -14.54 -36.94 -10.43
CA ALA A 133 -14.92 -37.09 -11.82
C ALA A 133 -13.92 -36.34 -12.71
N GLY A 134 -13.94 -36.63 -14.01
CA GLY A 134 -12.92 -36.01 -14.89
C GLY A 134 -11.56 -36.69 -14.76
N THR A 135 -10.52 -35.97 -14.36
CA THR A 135 -9.17 -36.51 -14.15
C THR A 135 -9.06 -37.08 -12.73
N GLU A 136 -8.98 -38.43 -12.63
CA GLU A 136 -8.89 -39.10 -11.31
C GLU A 136 -7.73 -38.56 -10.47
N GLY A 137 -8.06 -38.12 -9.25
CA GLY A 137 -7.11 -37.56 -8.27
C GLY A 137 -6.72 -36.09 -8.48
N GLU A 138 -7.36 -35.39 -9.40
CA GLU A 138 -7.27 -33.92 -9.55
C GLU A 138 -8.61 -33.31 -9.15
N PHE A 139 -8.61 -32.36 -8.21
CA PHE A 139 -9.84 -31.69 -7.75
C PHE A 139 -10.24 -30.58 -8.72
N GLU A 140 -11.38 -30.78 -9.42
CA GLU A 140 -11.86 -29.93 -10.51
C GLU A 140 -13.20 -29.24 -10.16
N PHE A 141 -13.26 -28.57 -8.99
CA PHE A 141 -14.42 -27.78 -8.55
C PHE A 141 -14.11 -26.28 -8.55
N PRO A 142 -15.01 -25.40 -9.03
CA PRO A 142 -16.29 -25.68 -9.68
C PRO A 142 -16.10 -26.27 -11.09
N GLY A 143 -16.67 -27.44 -11.31
CA GLY A 143 -16.54 -28.18 -12.57
C GLY A 143 -17.18 -29.54 -12.49
N VAL A 144 -16.42 -30.58 -12.84
CA VAL A 144 -16.93 -31.95 -12.90
C VAL A 144 -17.04 -32.63 -11.52
N ASP A 145 -16.27 -32.17 -10.53
CA ASP A 145 -16.31 -32.70 -9.17
C ASP A 145 -17.46 -32.09 -8.36
N GLU A 146 -18.68 -32.40 -8.78
CA GLU A 146 -19.88 -31.84 -8.12
C GLU A 146 -20.09 -32.46 -6.72
N PRO A 147 -20.85 -31.77 -5.84
CA PRO A 147 -21.26 -32.32 -4.55
C PRO A 147 -21.95 -33.67 -4.68
N LEU A 148 -21.47 -34.68 -3.93
CA LEU A 148 -22.02 -36.03 -3.90
C LEU A 148 -23.41 -35.99 -3.24
N ARG A 149 -24.41 -36.53 -3.96
CA ARG A 149 -25.80 -36.60 -3.48
C ARG A 149 -26.13 -37.97 -2.93
N GLY A 150 -26.74 -37.99 -1.75
CA GLY A 150 -27.46 -39.16 -1.24
C GLY A 150 -28.86 -39.26 -1.86
N ASP A 151 -29.75 -40.01 -1.21
CA ASP A 151 -31.12 -40.27 -1.71
C ASP A 151 -31.93 -38.96 -1.84
N THR A 152 -31.75 -37.97 -1.01
CA THR A 152 -32.57 -36.74 -0.95
C THR A 152 -31.79 -35.43 -0.90
N ALA A 153 -30.52 -35.43 -0.50
CA ALA A 153 -29.72 -34.23 -0.27
C ALA A 153 -28.25 -34.48 -0.58
N VAL A 154 -27.48 -33.42 -0.66
CA VAL A 154 -26.03 -33.45 -0.67
C VAL A 154 -25.54 -34.05 0.67
N ILE A 155 -24.48 -34.86 0.61
CA ILE A 155 -23.87 -35.46 1.81
C ILE A 155 -22.92 -34.44 2.39
N SER A 156 -23.38 -33.74 3.42
CA SER A 156 -22.61 -32.70 4.10
C SER A 156 -22.97 -32.65 5.58
N GLN A 157 -22.07 -32.06 6.36
CA GLN A 157 -22.30 -31.81 7.80
C GLN A 157 -21.64 -30.50 8.20
N SER A 158 -22.43 -29.64 8.84
CA SER A 158 -21.93 -28.41 9.44
C SER A 158 -21.28 -28.72 10.79
N LEU A 159 -20.20 -28.02 11.11
CA LEU A 159 -19.45 -28.11 12.35
C LEU A 159 -19.04 -26.71 12.83
N ALA A 160 -19.08 -26.51 14.14
CA ALA A 160 -18.60 -25.28 14.76
C ALA A 160 -17.09 -25.36 15.01
N ILE A 161 -16.42 -24.23 14.82
CA ILE A 161 -14.98 -24.10 15.03
C ILE A 161 -14.73 -23.15 16.21
N THR A 162 -13.89 -23.61 17.14
CA THR A 162 -13.29 -22.74 18.18
C THR A 162 -11.83 -22.54 17.82
N ARG A 163 -11.42 -21.28 17.58
CA ARG A 163 -10.01 -21.00 17.27
C ARG A 163 -9.16 -21.05 18.53
N ASP A 164 -8.15 -21.92 18.51
CA ASP A 164 -7.10 -22.02 19.55
C ASP A 164 -5.78 -21.48 19.00
N MET A 165 -5.85 -20.24 18.50
CA MET A 165 -4.74 -19.50 17.91
C MET A 165 -4.96 -18.01 18.09
N GLN A 166 -3.87 -17.25 18.05
CA GLN A 166 -3.92 -15.81 18.07
C GLN A 166 -4.11 -15.29 16.63
N LEU A 167 -5.19 -14.55 16.41
CA LEU A 167 -5.45 -13.95 15.08
C LEU A 167 -4.60 -12.71 14.88
N PRO A 168 -4.22 -12.40 13.63
CA PRO A 168 -3.64 -11.13 13.29
C PRO A 168 -4.55 -9.97 13.72
N ALA A 169 -3.93 -8.95 14.31
CA ALA A 169 -4.63 -7.77 14.79
C ALA A 169 -3.72 -6.55 14.77
N ILE A 170 -4.32 -5.37 14.64
CA ILE A 170 -3.63 -4.08 14.73
C ILE A 170 -4.48 -3.10 15.50
N THR A 171 -3.87 -2.32 16.39
CA THR A 171 -4.53 -1.22 17.12
C THR A 171 -3.71 0.06 17.02
N ALA A 172 -4.40 1.16 16.80
CA ALA A 172 -3.86 2.50 16.84
C ALA A 172 -4.92 3.44 17.44
N ALA A 173 -4.49 4.43 18.20
CA ALA A 173 -5.36 5.47 18.76
C ALA A 173 -5.28 6.75 17.93
N ASP A 174 -6.29 7.62 18.10
CA ASP A 174 -6.25 8.99 17.61
C ASP A 174 -5.04 9.72 18.18
N GLN A 175 -4.33 10.48 17.34
CA GLN A 175 -3.05 11.05 17.73
C GLN A 175 -2.69 12.33 16.97
N ASP A 176 -1.80 13.14 17.59
CA ASP A 176 -1.17 14.27 16.93
C ASP A 176 0.13 13.81 16.24
N ILE A 177 0.23 14.02 14.94
CA ILE A 177 1.44 13.75 14.15
C ILE A 177 2.32 15.01 14.21
N SER A 178 3.58 14.84 14.64
CA SER A 178 4.56 15.92 14.64
C SER A 178 5.27 16.08 13.29
N GLU A 179 6.13 17.10 13.17
CA GLU A 179 6.84 17.41 11.92
C GLU A 179 7.80 16.29 11.46
N ASP A 180 8.13 15.35 12.34
CA ASP A 180 8.93 14.15 12.02
C ASP A 180 8.12 13.06 11.31
N GLY A 181 6.78 13.19 11.24
CA GLY A 181 5.90 12.29 10.52
C GLY A 181 5.79 10.89 11.13
N LEU A 182 5.97 10.75 12.44
CA LEU A 182 5.90 9.47 13.11
C LEU A 182 4.46 9.13 13.53
N VAL A 183 3.93 8.06 12.96
CA VAL A 183 2.66 7.44 13.34
C VAL A 183 2.93 6.33 14.35
N ARG A 184 2.27 6.39 15.51
CA ARG A 184 2.37 5.36 16.56
C ARG A 184 1.30 4.30 16.37
N ILE A 185 1.73 3.05 16.46
CA ILE A 185 0.86 1.86 16.46
C ILE A 185 0.98 1.23 17.85
N GLU A 186 -0.14 1.09 18.53
CA GLU A 186 -0.17 0.60 19.92
C GLU A 186 0.22 -0.86 20.01
N SER A 187 -0.38 -1.70 19.18
CA SER A 187 -0.04 -3.12 19.10
C SER A 187 -0.28 -3.70 17.71
N VAL A 188 0.53 -4.69 17.39
CA VAL A 188 0.40 -5.53 16.20
C VAL A 188 0.58 -6.97 16.62
N THR A 189 -0.27 -7.84 16.11
CA THR A 189 -0.12 -9.30 16.22
C THR A 189 -0.10 -9.88 14.82
N LEU A 190 0.93 -10.67 14.51
CA LEU A 190 1.06 -11.39 13.25
C LEU A 190 1.42 -12.86 13.49
N THR A 191 0.86 -13.77 12.72
CA THR A 191 1.22 -15.19 12.73
C THR A 191 2.55 -15.45 12.02
N ASN A 192 2.79 -14.74 10.93
CA ASN A 192 4.02 -14.73 10.15
C ASN A 192 4.60 -13.30 10.12
N PRO A 193 5.89 -13.13 9.79
CA PRO A 193 6.44 -11.80 9.54
C PRO A 193 5.66 -11.08 8.43
N GLY A 194 5.57 -9.76 8.53
CA GLY A 194 4.82 -8.95 7.58
C GLY A 194 5.10 -7.46 7.74
N TRP A 195 4.16 -6.64 7.30
CA TRP A 195 4.29 -5.20 7.26
C TRP A 195 3.11 -4.51 7.93
N VAL A 196 3.39 -3.43 8.64
CA VAL A 196 2.39 -2.41 8.94
C VAL A 196 2.48 -1.34 7.87
N VAL A 197 1.37 -1.09 7.19
CA VAL A 197 1.27 -0.13 6.09
C VAL A 197 0.26 0.95 6.49
N ILE A 198 0.68 2.21 6.39
CA ILE A 198 -0.19 3.36 6.64
C ILE A 198 -0.70 3.88 5.32
N HIS A 199 -2.01 3.95 5.20
CA HIS A 199 -2.71 4.50 4.05
C HIS A 199 -3.38 5.83 4.41
N ALA A 200 -3.46 6.72 3.44
CA ALA A 200 -4.36 7.87 3.49
C ALA A 200 -5.81 7.40 3.37
N ASP A 201 -6.74 8.23 3.82
CA ASP A 201 -8.16 8.04 3.55
C ASP A 201 -8.53 8.57 2.16
N ASP A 202 -9.32 7.79 1.41
CA ASP A 202 -9.94 8.22 0.16
C ASP A 202 -11.46 8.16 0.31
N GLN A 203 -12.05 9.22 0.89
CA GLN A 203 -13.49 9.38 1.11
C GLN A 203 -14.13 8.23 1.90
N GLY A 204 -13.41 7.74 2.92
CA GLY A 204 -13.81 6.61 3.77
C GLY A 204 -13.35 5.24 3.26
N ALA A 205 -12.61 5.20 2.15
CA ALA A 205 -11.96 4.00 1.64
C ALA A 205 -10.44 4.03 1.90
N ILE A 206 -9.79 2.89 1.75
CA ILE A 206 -8.34 2.77 1.83
C ILE A 206 -7.73 3.45 0.60
N GLY A 207 -6.97 4.50 0.84
CA GLY A 207 -6.30 5.29 -0.18
C GLY A 207 -4.83 4.92 -0.41
N PRO A 208 -4.02 5.85 -0.97
CA PRO A 208 -2.61 5.62 -1.26
C PRO A 208 -1.79 5.27 0.00
N ILE A 209 -0.72 4.49 -0.21
CA ILE A 209 0.26 4.19 0.82
C ILE A 209 1.09 5.44 1.12
N LEU A 210 1.19 5.77 2.42
CA LEU A 210 2.01 6.86 2.92
C LEU A 210 3.34 6.37 3.51
N GLY A 211 3.35 5.17 4.09
CA GLY A 211 4.55 4.61 4.70
C GLY A 211 4.32 3.19 5.19
N PHE A 212 5.40 2.48 5.45
CA PHE A 212 5.33 1.11 5.93
C PHE A 212 6.55 0.78 6.80
N THR A 213 6.41 -0.26 7.62
CA THR A 213 7.50 -0.80 8.41
C THR A 213 7.35 -2.30 8.61
N PHE A 214 8.48 -3.01 8.62
CA PHE A 214 8.52 -4.46 8.81
C PHE A 214 8.21 -4.84 10.27
N VAL A 215 7.49 -5.94 10.45
CA VAL A 215 7.13 -6.51 11.76
C VAL A 215 7.37 -8.01 11.75
N GLY A 216 8.04 -8.51 12.79
CA GLY A 216 8.21 -9.95 13.00
C GLY A 216 6.91 -10.64 13.39
N ALA A 217 6.90 -11.97 13.32
CA ALA A 217 5.80 -12.77 13.86
C ALA A 217 5.69 -12.62 15.39
N GLY A 218 4.47 -12.73 15.91
CA GLY A 218 4.13 -12.56 17.32
C GLY A 218 3.53 -11.19 17.60
N GLU A 219 3.55 -10.79 18.87
CA GLU A 219 3.05 -9.51 19.33
C GLU A 219 4.17 -8.47 19.40
N THR A 220 3.94 -7.30 18.81
CA THR A 220 4.82 -6.14 18.89
C THR A 220 4.02 -4.94 19.38
N ALA A 221 4.50 -4.25 20.40
CA ALA A 221 3.87 -3.06 20.95
C ALA A 221 4.70 -1.80 20.70
N ASP A 222 4.06 -0.62 20.77
CA ASP A 222 4.68 0.71 20.73
C ASP A 222 5.61 0.92 19.51
N MET A 223 5.17 0.49 18.35
CA MET A 223 5.94 0.71 17.13
C MET A 223 5.60 2.03 16.45
N VAL A 224 6.46 2.44 15.54
CA VAL A 224 6.26 3.66 14.76
C VAL A 224 6.45 3.40 13.26
N VAL A 225 5.64 4.11 12.47
CA VAL A 225 5.76 4.15 11.01
C VAL A 225 6.00 5.59 10.59
N HIS A 226 7.01 5.84 9.76
CA HIS A 226 7.28 7.17 9.23
C HIS A 226 6.43 7.42 7.98
N ILE A 227 5.76 8.58 7.93
CA ILE A 227 4.99 9.04 6.78
C ILE A 227 5.43 10.43 6.32
N PRO A 228 5.27 10.80 5.06
CA PRO A 228 5.36 12.18 4.58
C PRO A 228 4.10 12.95 5.05
N TRP A 229 4.07 13.38 6.30
CA TRP A 229 2.88 13.89 6.97
C TRP A 229 2.10 14.98 6.20
N ARG A 230 2.79 15.74 5.32
CA ARG A 230 2.14 16.73 4.46
C ARG A 230 1.27 16.14 3.35
N GLN A 231 1.31 14.82 3.17
CA GLN A 231 0.44 14.07 2.25
C GLN A 231 -0.63 13.28 3.02
N GLY A 232 -0.61 13.37 4.35
CA GLY A 232 -1.57 12.68 5.20
C GLY A 232 -2.97 13.31 5.13
N THR A 233 -3.95 12.48 5.41
CA THR A 233 -5.37 12.85 5.52
C THR A 233 -5.80 12.88 6.98
N PRO A 234 -6.89 13.56 7.36
CA PRO A 234 -7.37 13.62 8.75
C PRO A 234 -7.69 12.27 9.38
N VAL A 235 -8.00 11.27 8.54
CA VAL A 235 -8.12 9.86 8.93
C VAL A 235 -6.99 9.10 8.26
N LEU A 236 -6.35 8.21 9.00
CA LEU A 236 -5.38 7.25 8.49
C LEU A 236 -5.87 5.83 8.72
N HIS A 237 -5.42 4.92 7.86
CA HIS A 237 -5.70 3.50 7.99
C HIS A 237 -4.38 2.75 8.17
N ALA A 238 -4.24 2.03 9.27
CA ALA A 238 -3.13 1.12 9.48
C ALA A 238 -3.56 -0.31 9.13
N MET A 239 -2.92 -0.91 8.15
CA MET A 239 -3.25 -2.23 7.60
C MET A 239 -2.07 -3.18 7.74
N LEU A 240 -2.37 -4.45 7.97
CA LEU A 240 -1.37 -5.50 7.96
C LEU A 240 -1.23 -6.08 6.55
N HIS A 241 0.02 -6.24 6.11
CA HIS A 241 0.38 -6.92 4.87
C HIS A 241 1.33 -8.08 5.16
N GLU A 242 1.29 -9.10 4.32
CA GLU A 242 2.22 -10.23 4.35
C GLU A 242 3.62 -9.80 3.89
N ASP A 243 4.67 -10.57 4.25
CA ASP A 243 6.02 -10.48 3.67
C ASP A 243 6.24 -11.70 2.80
N ASN A 244 5.67 -11.69 1.61
CA ASN A 244 5.78 -12.73 0.60
C ASN A 244 6.88 -12.39 -0.42
N GLY A 245 7.15 -13.28 -1.34
CA GLY A 245 8.12 -13.02 -2.40
C GLY A 245 9.54 -12.82 -1.87
N ARG A 246 10.04 -11.58 -1.91
CA ARG A 246 11.38 -11.23 -1.42
C ARG A 246 11.33 -10.78 0.03
N VAL A 247 11.76 -11.64 0.93
CA VAL A 247 11.76 -11.41 2.38
C VAL A 247 12.41 -10.07 2.77
N ASN A 248 11.76 -9.32 3.64
CA ASN A 248 12.14 -7.98 4.12
C ASN A 248 12.21 -6.89 3.01
N ARG A 249 11.49 -7.07 1.94
CA ARG A 249 11.31 -6.07 0.92
C ARG A 249 9.83 -5.93 0.59
N PHE A 250 9.29 -4.76 0.80
CA PHE A 250 7.88 -4.48 0.49
C PHE A 250 7.66 -4.38 -1.03
N ASP A 251 6.92 -5.33 -1.58
CA ASP A 251 6.66 -5.50 -3.01
C ASP A 251 5.12 -5.56 -3.28
N PHE A 252 4.36 -4.60 -2.75
CA PHE A 252 2.93 -4.43 -3.07
C PHE A 252 2.77 -3.68 -4.42
N PRO A 253 1.82 -4.04 -5.28
CA PRO A 253 0.74 -5.04 -5.11
C PRO A 253 1.07 -6.46 -5.60
N GLU A 254 2.32 -6.76 -5.93
CA GLU A 254 2.71 -8.03 -6.57
C GLU A 254 2.66 -9.20 -5.57
N ASP A 255 3.38 -9.10 -4.46
CA ASP A 255 3.57 -10.22 -3.54
C ASP A 255 3.04 -9.94 -2.11
N ASP A 256 3.23 -8.74 -1.58
CA ASP A 256 2.90 -8.39 -0.18
C ASP A 256 1.45 -7.92 -0.05
N LEU A 257 0.52 -8.86 -0.20
CA LEU A 257 -0.91 -8.58 -0.16
C LEU A 257 -1.40 -8.31 1.28
N PRO A 258 -2.58 -7.67 1.47
CA PRO A 258 -3.18 -7.51 2.78
C PRO A 258 -3.39 -8.84 3.49
N VAL A 259 -3.08 -8.89 4.79
CA VAL A 259 -3.43 -10.02 5.66
C VAL A 259 -4.94 -10.07 5.81
N LEU A 260 -5.53 -11.20 5.46
CA LEU A 260 -6.97 -11.41 5.56
C LEU A 260 -7.32 -12.32 6.75
N VAL A 261 -8.39 -11.99 7.44
CA VAL A 261 -9.04 -12.86 8.42
C VAL A 261 -10.48 -13.04 8.01
N THR A 262 -10.91 -14.26 7.75
CA THR A 262 -12.24 -14.59 7.19
C THR A 262 -12.58 -13.83 5.90
N GLY A 263 -11.57 -13.56 5.08
CA GLY A 263 -11.70 -12.84 3.82
C GLY A 263 -11.66 -11.30 3.93
N GLU A 264 -11.61 -10.74 5.14
CA GLU A 264 -11.57 -9.29 5.36
C GLU A 264 -10.15 -8.83 5.73
N PRO A 265 -9.69 -7.68 5.20
CA PRO A 265 -8.38 -7.12 5.56
C PRO A 265 -8.28 -6.76 7.04
N VAL A 266 -7.14 -7.04 7.65
CA VAL A 266 -6.86 -6.61 9.02
C VAL A 266 -6.39 -5.15 9.00
N VAL A 267 -7.29 -4.24 9.33
CA VAL A 267 -7.09 -2.80 9.28
C VAL A 267 -7.75 -2.11 10.48
N THR A 268 -7.14 -1.02 10.93
CA THR A 268 -7.74 -0.08 11.89
C THR A 268 -7.65 1.35 11.35
N SER A 269 -8.70 2.13 11.60
CA SER A 269 -8.77 3.54 11.22
C SER A 269 -8.73 4.42 12.45
N PHE A 270 -8.03 5.55 12.40
CA PHE A 270 -7.88 6.48 13.50
C PHE A 270 -7.75 7.90 12.98
N GLN A 271 -8.14 8.88 13.81
CA GLN A 271 -8.04 10.28 13.48
C GLN A 271 -6.66 10.83 13.83
N VAL A 272 -6.19 11.76 13.02
CA VAL A 272 -4.91 12.43 13.24
C VAL A 272 -5.06 13.94 13.06
N THR A 273 -4.27 14.68 13.84
CA THR A 273 -4.03 16.10 13.61
C THR A 273 -2.59 16.33 13.18
N TYR A 274 -2.37 17.36 12.39
CA TYR A 274 -1.04 17.71 11.88
C TYR A 274 -0.61 19.10 12.34
N PRO A 275 0.69 19.42 12.32
CA PRO A 275 1.13 20.80 12.44
C PRO A 275 0.44 21.63 11.34
N PRO A 276 -0.24 22.74 11.66
CA PRO A 276 -0.75 23.65 10.65
C PRO A 276 0.38 24.10 9.73
N ASP A 277 0.23 23.91 8.42
CA ASP A 277 1.27 24.20 7.43
C ASP A 277 0.68 25.05 6.30
N VAL A 278 1.43 26.05 5.85
CA VAL A 278 1.06 26.90 4.73
C VAL A 278 2.25 27.05 3.81
N LEU A 279 2.12 26.55 2.61
CA LEU A 279 3.06 26.81 1.52
C LEU A 279 2.50 27.93 0.66
N VAL A 280 3.08 29.12 0.77
CA VAL A 280 2.77 30.27 -0.08
C VAL A 280 4.05 30.77 -0.73
N LEU A 281 3.97 31.08 -2.01
CA LEU A 281 5.08 31.65 -2.75
C LEU A 281 4.95 33.17 -2.81
N ASP A 282 6.11 33.84 -2.91
CA ASP A 282 6.14 35.24 -3.29
C ASP A 282 5.45 35.43 -4.63
N GLN A 283 4.49 36.33 -4.72
CA GLN A 283 3.66 36.49 -5.92
C GLN A 283 3.04 37.88 -6.01
N PRO A 284 2.81 38.44 -7.18
CA PRO A 284 2.02 39.66 -7.34
C PRO A 284 0.55 39.38 -7.01
N VAL A 285 -0.15 40.43 -6.54
CA VAL A 285 -1.62 40.41 -6.43
C VAL A 285 -2.21 40.70 -7.80
N ILE A 286 -2.94 39.75 -8.38
CA ILE A 286 -3.52 39.89 -9.71
C ILE A 286 -5.04 39.93 -9.61
N SER A 287 -5.65 41.00 -10.11
CA SER A 287 -7.11 41.19 -10.03
C SER A 287 -7.67 40.99 -8.60
N GLY A 288 -6.93 41.47 -7.60
CA GLY A 288 -7.33 41.34 -6.21
C GLY A 288 -7.27 39.92 -5.64
N THR A 289 -6.49 39.03 -6.25
CA THR A 289 -6.39 37.63 -5.81
C THR A 289 -4.93 37.24 -5.57
N VAL A 290 -4.69 36.46 -4.51
CA VAL A 290 -3.47 35.67 -4.26
C VAL A 290 -3.84 34.20 -4.18
N THR A 291 -2.91 33.32 -4.55
CA THR A 291 -3.13 31.85 -4.46
C THR A 291 -2.13 31.27 -3.48
N VAL A 292 -2.63 30.53 -2.51
CA VAL A 292 -1.82 29.74 -1.58
C VAL A 292 -1.71 28.32 -2.09
N GLU A 293 -0.48 27.84 -2.24
CA GLU A 293 -0.17 26.57 -2.91
C GLU A 293 -0.76 25.36 -2.19
N ARG A 294 -0.56 25.36 -0.87
CA ARG A 294 -0.99 24.27 -0.01
C ARG A 294 -1.24 24.79 1.40
N VAL A 295 -2.31 24.28 2.00
CA VAL A 295 -2.63 24.50 3.42
C VAL A 295 -2.99 23.16 4.04
N ILE A 296 -2.45 22.89 5.22
CA ILE A 296 -2.90 21.81 6.09
C ILE A 296 -3.65 22.43 7.25
N SER A 297 -4.94 22.14 7.33
CA SER A 297 -5.87 22.61 8.36
C SER A 297 -6.32 21.47 9.26
N ASN A 298 -6.43 21.72 10.56
CA ASN A 298 -7.03 20.79 11.51
C ASN A 298 -8.48 21.19 11.75
N GLY A 299 -9.37 20.58 10.99
CA GLY A 299 -10.78 20.94 10.94
C GLY A 299 -11.10 22.00 9.89
N PRO A 300 -12.41 22.22 9.64
CA PRO A 300 -12.90 23.33 8.83
C PRO A 300 -12.38 24.65 9.41
N GLY A 301 -11.95 25.55 8.53
CA GLY A 301 -11.33 26.78 8.97
C GLY A 301 -11.27 27.86 7.89
N TRP A 302 -10.45 28.86 8.16
CA TRP A 302 -10.24 29.99 7.27
C TRP A 302 -8.75 30.27 7.10
N LEU A 303 -8.35 30.47 5.86
CA LEU A 303 -7.07 31.11 5.54
C LEU A 303 -7.30 32.61 5.51
N VAL A 304 -6.58 33.35 6.37
CA VAL A 304 -6.81 34.79 6.55
C VAL A 304 -5.55 35.58 6.23
N VAL A 305 -5.66 36.53 5.33
CA VAL A 305 -4.56 37.38 4.86
C VAL A 305 -4.59 38.74 5.56
N TYR A 306 -3.45 39.12 6.12
CA TYR A 306 -3.22 40.37 6.82
C TYR A 306 -2.21 41.24 6.07
N GLN A 307 -2.43 42.55 6.06
CA GLN A 307 -1.41 43.49 5.61
C GLN A 307 -0.22 43.57 6.58
N ASP A 308 0.93 43.99 6.09
CA ASP A 308 2.07 44.32 6.96
C ASP A 308 1.88 45.66 7.64
N GLU A 309 2.08 45.68 8.94
CA GLU A 309 2.14 46.89 9.77
C GLU A 309 3.48 46.96 10.52
N GLY A 310 4.52 47.38 9.80
CA GLY A 310 5.86 47.53 10.35
C GLY A 310 6.55 46.21 10.74
N GLY A 311 6.37 45.18 9.98
CA GLY A 311 6.94 43.83 10.17
C GLY A 311 6.07 42.92 11.03
N SER A 312 4.82 43.30 11.28
CA SER A 312 3.83 42.52 12.04
C SER A 312 2.50 42.48 11.31
N PRO A 313 1.67 41.45 11.55
CA PRO A 313 0.32 41.37 10.97
C PRO A 313 -0.54 42.55 11.46
N GLY A 314 -1.11 43.30 10.52
CA GLY A 314 -2.00 44.45 10.75
C GLY A 314 -3.47 44.11 10.49
N LEU A 315 -4.14 44.90 9.61
CA LEU A 315 -5.56 44.67 9.29
C LEU A 315 -5.75 43.48 8.37
N ILE A 316 -6.86 42.78 8.56
CA ILE A 316 -7.31 41.72 7.65
C ILE A 316 -7.74 42.31 6.32
N ILE A 317 -7.23 41.78 5.23
CA ILE A 317 -7.53 42.22 3.86
C ILE A 317 -8.22 41.16 3.01
N GLY A 318 -8.25 39.89 3.45
CA GLY A 318 -8.91 38.82 2.76
C GLY A 318 -9.02 37.54 3.59
N SER A 319 -9.93 36.66 3.19
CA SER A 319 -10.08 35.32 3.76
C SER A 319 -10.62 34.35 2.73
N ALA A 320 -10.31 33.06 2.89
CA ALA A 320 -10.86 31.97 2.11
C ALA A 320 -11.19 30.78 3.03
N PRO A 321 -12.29 30.04 2.78
CA PRO A 321 -12.64 28.87 3.57
C PRO A 321 -11.67 27.72 3.30
N LEU A 322 -11.45 26.89 4.32
CA LEU A 322 -10.64 25.67 4.27
C LEU A 322 -11.49 24.48 4.69
N VAL A 323 -11.22 23.32 4.09
CA VAL A 323 -11.69 22.03 4.59
C VAL A 323 -10.66 21.43 5.56
N ASP A 324 -11.09 20.45 6.34
CA ASP A 324 -10.17 19.69 7.19
C ASP A 324 -9.11 18.95 6.34
N GLY A 325 -7.86 18.95 6.80
CA GLY A 325 -6.73 18.32 6.11
C GLY A 325 -6.12 19.19 5.01
N LEU A 326 -5.82 18.55 3.88
CA LEU A 326 -5.09 19.15 2.76
C LEU A 326 -6.00 20.01 1.87
N ASN A 327 -5.60 21.27 1.67
CA ASN A 327 -6.19 22.22 0.74
C ASN A 327 -5.11 22.67 -0.25
N GLU A 328 -5.35 22.55 -1.55
CA GLU A 328 -4.40 22.93 -2.60
C GLU A 328 -4.94 24.07 -3.45
N GLN A 329 -4.02 24.91 -3.95
CA GLN A 329 -4.31 26.03 -4.86
C GLN A 329 -5.46 26.92 -4.33
N VAL A 330 -5.40 27.33 -3.04
CA VAL A 330 -6.45 28.11 -2.38
C VAL A 330 -6.44 29.55 -2.88
N PRO A 331 -7.43 30.01 -3.65
CA PRO A 331 -7.51 31.40 -4.09
C PRO A 331 -8.09 32.26 -2.97
N VAL A 332 -7.43 33.35 -2.65
CA VAL A 332 -7.88 34.32 -1.64
C VAL A 332 -8.13 35.66 -2.29
N SER A 333 -9.37 36.11 -2.25
CA SER A 333 -9.70 37.48 -2.64
C SER A 333 -9.23 38.46 -1.58
N VAL A 334 -8.39 39.42 -1.97
CA VAL A 334 -7.85 40.43 -1.08
C VAL A 334 -8.26 41.84 -1.49
N ARG A 335 -8.48 42.71 -0.53
CA ARG A 335 -8.76 44.12 -0.76
C ARG A 335 -7.49 44.83 -1.25
N GLU A 336 -7.41 45.21 -2.50
CA GLU A 336 -6.22 45.79 -3.13
C GLU A 336 -5.68 47.02 -2.41
N SER A 337 -6.54 47.89 -1.83
CA SER A 337 -6.13 49.06 -1.06
C SER A 337 -5.40 48.74 0.25
N GLY A 338 -5.39 47.50 0.69
CA GLY A 338 -4.68 47.01 1.87
C GLY A 338 -3.42 46.21 1.53
N VAL A 339 -3.10 46.02 0.25
CA VAL A 339 -1.91 45.28 -0.16
C VAL A 339 -0.64 46.06 0.17
N THR A 340 0.24 45.40 0.89
CA THR A 340 1.57 45.90 1.27
C THR A 340 2.65 45.01 0.60
N PRO A 341 3.93 45.46 0.53
CA PRO A 341 5.01 44.66 -0.09
C PRO A 341 5.21 43.28 0.55
N GLN A 342 4.81 43.12 1.81
CA GLN A 342 4.73 41.84 2.49
C GLN A 342 3.32 41.65 3.03
N LEU A 343 2.81 40.41 2.96
CA LEU A 343 1.54 40.00 3.56
C LEU A 343 1.79 38.84 4.51
N PHE A 344 0.90 38.70 5.50
CA PHE A 344 0.93 37.63 6.48
C PHE A 344 -0.32 36.77 6.35
N ILE A 345 -0.18 35.49 6.71
CA ILE A 345 -1.26 34.53 6.73
C ILE A 345 -1.35 33.90 8.13
N PHE A 346 -2.55 33.84 8.66
CA PHE A 346 -2.92 32.95 9.76
C PHE A 346 -4.02 32.01 9.34
N LEU A 347 -4.03 30.83 9.96
CA LEU A 347 -5.16 29.93 9.92
C LEU A 347 -6.10 30.25 11.09
N HIS A 348 -7.40 30.23 10.81
CA HIS A 348 -8.45 30.42 11.79
C HIS A 348 -9.39 29.23 11.80
N GLU A 349 -9.97 28.91 12.94
CA GLU A 349 -11.01 27.89 13.07
C GLU A 349 -12.33 28.44 12.50
N ASP A 350 -13.15 27.58 11.87
CA ASP A 350 -14.54 27.89 11.53
C ASP A 350 -15.45 27.33 12.65
N THR A 351 -15.83 28.18 13.59
CA THR A 351 -16.68 27.78 14.72
C THR A 351 -18.16 27.86 14.43
N GLU A 352 -18.56 28.45 13.30
CA GLU A 352 -19.96 28.58 12.84
C GLU A 352 -20.07 28.14 11.38
N PRO A 353 -19.96 26.82 11.06
CA PRO A 353 -19.99 26.32 9.70
C PRO A 353 -21.17 26.80 8.90
N GLY A 354 -20.91 27.36 7.71
CA GLY A 354 -21.92 27.94 6.84
C GLY A 354 -22.23 29.43 7.10
N ALA A 355 -21.68 30.04 8.14
CA ALA A 355 -21.56 31.48 8.27
C ALA A 355 -20.34 31.99 7.46
N GLY A 356 -20.25 33.27 7.24
CA GLY A 356 -19.03 33.87 6.68
C GLY A 356 -18.00 34.11 7.76
N PHE A 357 -16.73 34.31 7.37
CA PHE A 357 -15.64 34.65 8.29
C PHE A 357 -15.99 35.80 9.22
N ASN A 358 -15.86 35.60 10.53
CA ASN A 358 -16.30 36.53 11.59
C ASN A 358 -15.29 36.63 12.76
N PHE A 359 -14.13 37.19 12.49
CA PHE A 359 -13.13 37.45 13.53
C PHE A 359 -13.25 38.92 14.07
N PRO A 360 -13.10 39.16 15.39
CA PRO A 360 -12.74 38.20 16.44
C PRO A 360 -13.93 37.56 17.16
N ALA A 361 -15.15 37.68 16.64
CA ALA A 361 -16.34 37.29 17.39
C ALA A 361 -16.54 35.78 17.44
N ALA A 362 -16.25 35.06 16.34
CA ALA A 362 -16.54 33.64 16.20
C ALA A 362 -15.36 32.78 15.72
N ASP A 363 -14.49 33.29 14.86
CA ASP A 363 -13.47 32.48 14.19
C ASP A 363 -12.07 32.81 14.76
N PRO A 364 -11.67 32.21 15.89
CA PRO A 364 -10.38 32.50 16.52
C PRO A 364 -9.23 32.00 15.65
N GLN A 365 -8.02 32.50 15.91
CA GLN A 365 -6.81 31.95 15.31
C GLN A 365 -6.63 30.49 15.74
N MET A 366 -6.35 29.60 14.78
CA MET A 366 -6.12 28.18 15.02
C MET A 366 -4.93 27.97 15.97
N MET A 367 -5.13 27.11 16.96
CA MET A 367 -4.07 26.74 17.89
C MET A 367 -3.54 25.33 17.57
N TYR A 368 -2.24 25.17 17.77
CA TYR A 368 -1.58 23.87 17.73
C TYR A 368 -0.75 23.70 19.01
N GLN A 369 -0.98 22.59 19.72
CA GLN A 369 -0.35 22.30 21.01
C GLN A 369 -0.46 23.47 22.01
N GLY A 370 -1.64 24.12 22.04
CA GLY A 370 -1.95 25.20 22.95
C GLY A 370 -1.28 26.55 22.62
N ARG A 371 -0.76 26.73 21.41
CA ARG A 371 -0.14 27.95 20.92
C ARG A 371 -0.68 28.35 19.56
N ILE A 372 -0.81 29.64 19.32
CA ILE A 372 -1.04 30.17 17.97
C ILE A 372 0.30 30.08 17.24
N PRO A 373 0.36 29.37 16.08
CA PRO A 373 1.57 29.33 15.25
C PRO A 373 1.98 30.72 14.78
N ASN A 374 3.28 30.89 14.51
CA ASN A 374 3.75 32.13 13.89
C ASN A 374 3.07 32.33 12.53
N PRO A 375 2.80 33.58 12.13
CA PRO A 375 2.22 33.83 10.81
C PRO A 375 3.16 33.42 9.72
N PHE A 376 2.59 32.81 8.68
CA PHE A 376 3.29 32.62 7.40
C PHE A 376 3.34 33.96 6.67
N SER A 377 4.31 34.18 5.81
CA SER A 377 4.41 35.44 5.08
C SER A 377 4.94 35.22 3.66
N PHE A 378 4.57 36.15 2.76
CA PHE A 378 5.06 36.20 1.39
C PHE A 378 5.15 37.65 0.90
N ARG A 379 5.93 37.85 -0.15
CA ARG A 379 6.09 39.17 -0.77
C ARG A 379 5.15 39.31 -1.96
N THR A 380 4.62 40.50 -2.12
CA THR A 380 3.76 40.86 -3.26
C THR A 380 4.54 41.49 -4.42
N ASP A 381 5.85 41.67 -4.25
CA ASP A 381 6.78 42.21 -5.24
C ASP A 381 7.98 41.24 -5.47
N PRO A 382 7.76 39.95 -5.83
CA PRO A 382 8.82 38.95 -5.85
C PRO A 382 9.83 39.18 -6.97
N GLY A 383 9.45 39.96 -7.96
CA GLY A 383 10.12 39.99 -9.26
C GLY A 383 9.90 38.72 -10.07
N ASN A 384 10.43 38.74 -11.29
CA ASN A 384 10.33 37.61 -12.17
C ASN A 384 11.36 36.53 -11.81
N TYR A 385 10.97 35.24 -11.81
CA TYR A 385 11.89 34.10 -11.71
C TYR A 385 11.29 32.83 -12.32
N LEU A 386 12.13 31.84 -12.53
CA LEU A 386 11.70 30.52 -12.94
C LEU A 386 12.55 29.43 -12.25
N ALA A 387 11.97 28.25 -12.09
CA ALA A 387 12.63 27.05 -11.60
C ALA A 387 12.51 25.94 -12.67
N THR A 388 13.56 25.15 -12.80
CA THR A 388 13.63 23.99 -13.69
C THR A 388 13.94 22.73 -12.90
N ARG A 389 13.74 21.56 -13.52
CA ARG A 389 14.18 20.26 -13.02
C ARG A 389 14.75 19.45 -14.18
N ASP A 390 15.69 18.57 -13.86
CA ASP A 390 16.17 17.59 -14.81
C ASP A 390 15.01 16.66 -15.20
N GLN A 391 14.92 16.31 -16.47
CA GLN A 391 13.78 15.58 -17.02
C GLN A 391 14.14 14.78 -18.26
N ALA A 392 13.38 13.72 -18.53
CA ALA A 392 13.35 13.10 -19.85
C ALA A 392 12.50 13.93 -20.80
N LEU A 393 12.72 13.80 -22.11
CA LEU A 393 11.90 14.48 -23.10
C LEU A 393 10.50 13.88 -23.13
N ALA A 394 9.50 14.74 -23.07
CA ALA A 394 8.13 14.35 -23.38
C ALA A 394 7.96 14.35 -24.91
N VAL A 395 7.64 13.18 -25.47
CA VAL A 395 7.39 13.00 -26.91
C VAL A 395 5.95 12.57 -27.10
N ASP A 396 5.17 13.38 -27.79
CA ASP A 396 3.79 13.07 -28.17
C ASP A 396 3.68 13.08 -29.73
N GLY A 397 3.76 11.89 -30.30
CA GLY A 397 3.83 11.75 -31.75
C GLY A 397 5.13 12.29 -32.34
N GLU A 398 5.03 13.34 -33.19
CA GLU A 398 6.19 14.04 -33.74
C GLU A 398 6.61 15.27 -32.91
N ASP A 399 5.80 15.65 -31.92
CA ASP A 399 6.04 16.81 -31.06
C ASP A 399 6.92 16.44 -29.86
N THR A 400 7.91 17.29 -29.61
CA THR A 400 8.80 17.16 -28.45
C THR A 400 8.67 18.42 -27.60
N ALA A 401 8.56 18.24 -26.29
CA ALA A 401 8.41 19.34 -25.36
C ALA A 401 9.22 19.15 -24.07
N VAL A 402 9.53 20.25 -23.40
CA VAL A 402 10.04 20.29 -22.03
C VAL A 402 9.03 20.99 -21.14
N THR A 403 9.06 20.65 -19.85
CA THR A 403 8.20 21.26 -18.84
C THR A 403 9.04 22.11 -17.89
N VAL A 404 8.63 23.37 -17.71
CA VAL A 404 9.18 24.28 -16.70
C VAL A 404 8.23 24.26 -15.50
N PRO A 405 8.61 23.67 -14.35
CA PRO A 405 7.73 23.45 -13.22
C PRO A 405 7.11 24.73 -12.64
N LEU A 406 7.84 25.83 -12.68
CA LEU A 406 7.39 27.08 -12.06
C LEU A 406 7.94 28.31 -12.78
N VAL A 407 7.04 29.23 -13.13
CA VAL A 407 7.36 30.57 -13.62
C VAL A 407 6.56 31.58 -12.81
N VAL A 408 7.25 32.53 -12.19
CA VAL A 408 6.63 33.72 -11.57
C VAL A 408 6.92 34.93 -12.44
N ALA A 409 5.88 35.62 -12.84
CA ALA A 409 5.95 36.73 -13.79
C ALA A 409 5.17 37.93 -13.26
N GLU A 410 5.83 39.08 -13.12
CA GLU A 410 5.16 40.35 -12.74
C GLU A 410 4.26 40.90 -13.85
N THR A 411 4.66 40.67 -15.09
CA THR A 411 3.89 40.96 -16.32
C THR A 411 3.91 39.69 -17.16
N ALA A 412 3.12 39.67 -18.26
CA ALA A 412 3.23 38.59 -19.22
C ALA A 412 4.65 38.50 -19.78
N VAL A 413 5.13 37.29 -20.00
CA VAL A 413 6.49 36.96 -20.41
C VAL A 413 6.50 35.81 -21.40
N TRP A 414 7.65 35.60 -22.04
CA TRP A 414 7.96 34.38 -22.79
C TRP A 414 8.89 33.51 -21.95
N VAL A 415 8.60 32.22 -21.87
CA VAL A 415 9.54 31.17 -21.44
C VAL A 415 10.22 30.68 -22.71
N VAL A 416 11.53 30.89 -22.81
CA VAL A 416 12.32 30.56 -24.00
C VAL A 416 13.37 29.51 -23.63
N ILE A 417 13.44 28.45 -24.42
CA ILE A 417 14.42 27.38 -24.23
C ILE A 417 15.60 27.61 -25.17
N HIS A 418 16.78 27.66 -24.55
CA HIS A 418 18.04 27.79 -25.26
C HIS A 418 18.88 26.52 -25.10
N THR A 419 19.67 26.21 -26.13
CA THR A 419 20.74 25.20 -26.04
C THR A 419 21.89 25.70 -25.17
N ASP A 420 22.71 24.78 -24.68
CA ASP A 420 23.98 25.14 -24.05
C ASP A 420 25.08 25.37 -25.09
N ASN A 421 25.80 26.47 -24.93
CA ASN A 421 27.00 26.80 -25.72
C ASN A 421 28.15 27.08 -24.75
N GLU A 422 28.78 25.99 -24.22
CA GLU A 422 29.90 26.06 -23.28
C GLU A 422 29.57 26.87 -21.99
N GLY A 423 28.35 26.75 -21.45
CA GLY A 423 27.87 27.47 -20.28
C GLY A 423 27.17 28.81 -20.59
N GLU A 424 27.17 29.24 -21.84
CA GLU A 424 26.45 30.42 -22.31
C GLU A 424 25.14 30.01 -23.04
N LEU A 425 24.24 30.99 -23.25
CA LEU A 425 23.01 30.76 -23.99
C LEU A 425 23.32 30.55 -25.48
N GLY A 426 22.96 29.39 -25.97
CA GLY A 426 23.02 29.06 -27.39
C GLY A 426 21.76 29.42 -28.17
N ASN A 427 21.42 28.61 -29.19
CA ASN A 427 20.25 28.84 -30.03
C ASN A 427 18.94 28.73 -29.27
N ILE A 428 17.95 29.49 -29.69
CA ILE A 428 16.56 29.30 -29.22
C ILE A 428 15.99 28.08 -29.96
N ILE A 429 15.46 27.13 -29.21
CA ILE A 429 14.84 25.90 -29.72
C ILE A 429 13.36 25.77 -29.39
N GLY A 430 12.81 26.65 -28.56
CA GLY A 430 11.40 26.67 -28.23
C GLY A 430 11.00 27.88 -27.40
N GLN A 431 9.72 28.21 -27.42
CA GLN A 431 9.16 29.28 -26.61
C GLN A 431 7.67 29.04 -26.32
N THR A 432 7.22 29.57 -25.18
CA THR A 432 5.80 29.57 -24.77
C THR A 432 5.50 30.87 -24.06
N TRP A 433 4.39 31.51 -24.42
CA TRP A 433 3.89 32.69 -23.74
C TRP A 433 3.21 32.28 -22.41
N VAL A 434 3.45 33.06 -21.35
CA VAL A 434 2.80 32.90 -20.05
C VAL A 434 2.28 34.22 -19.51
N PRO A 435 1.08 34.25 -18.90
CA PRO A 435 0.52 35.46 -18.31
C PRO A 435 1.27 35.87 -17.04
N ALA A 436 1.00 37.08 -16.56
CA ALA A 436 1.42 37.51 -15.23
C ALA A 436 0.87 36.57 -14.15
N GLY A 437 1.64 36.35 -13.08
CA GLY A 437 1.30 35.50 -11.94
C GLY A 437 2.18 34.28 -11.79
N ILE A 438 1.68 33.28 -11.10
CA ILE A 438 2.32 31.97 -10.92
C ILE A 438 1.81 31.03 -12.00
N ASN A 439 2.73 30.57 -12.84
CA ASN A 439 2.46 29.60 -13.90
C ASN A 439 3.20 28.31 -13.57
N ARG A 440 2.47 27.18 -13.54
CA ARG A 440 2.99 25.87 -13.17
C ARG A 440 2.99 24.92 -14.35
N GLU A 441 3.96 23.99 -14.34
CA GLU A 441 4.05 22.93 -15.34
C GLU A 441 3.90 23.51 -16.76
N VAL A 442 4.64 24.59 -17.04
CA VAL A 442 4.61 25.28 -18.33
C VAL A 442 5.26 24.40 -19.38
N VAL A 443 4.45 23.89 -20.29
CA VAL A 443 4.92 23.07 -21.41
C VAL A 443 5.46 23.97 -22.52
N VAL A 444 6.68 23.73 -22.94
CA VAL A 444 7.36 24.46 -24.00
C VAL A 444 7.70 23.50 -25.15
N PRO A 445 7.02 23.55 -26.29
CA PRO A 445 7.42 22.78 -27.46
C PRO A 445 8.81 23.20 -27.93
N ILE A 446 9.66 22.22 -28.31
CA ILE A 446 11.05 22.45 -28.70
C ILE A 446 11.40 21.72 -30.00
N ASP A 447 12.38 22.26 -30.73
CA ASP A 447 13.01 21.57 -31.86
C ASP A 447 14.00 20.50 -31.38
N ALA A 448 13.56 19.25 -31.41
CA ALA A 448 14.35 18.08 -30.96
C ALA A 448 15.68 17.90 -31.72
N ALA A 449 15.79 18.41 -32.94
CA ALA A 449 16.98 18.26 -33.78
C ALA A 449 18.18 19.09 -33.27
N GLN A 450 17.94 20.04 -32.36
CA GLN A 450 18.97 20.98 -31.89
C GLN A 450 19.28 20.82 -30.40
N ILE A 451 18.77 19.80 -29.74
CA ILE A 451 18.93 19.58 -28.28
C ILE A 451 20.39 19.37 -27.90
N THR A 452 20.81 20.00 -26.81
CA THR A 452 22.05 19.73 -26.10
C THR A 452 21.76 19.02 -24.75
N PRO A 453 22.72 18.27 -24.17
CA PRO A 453 22.49 17.59 -22.88
C PRO A 453 22.02 18.51 -21.75
N THR A 454 22.50 19.76 -21.74
CA THR A 454 22.02 20.83 -20.87
C THR A 454 21.22 21.84 -21.72
N LEU A 455 20.09 22.26 -21.18
CA LEU A 455 19.28 23.35 -21.75
C LEU A 455 19.13 24.46 -20.71
N TYR A 456 18.78 25.65 -21.16
CA TYR A 456 18.44 26.79 -20.32
C TYR A 456 17.01 27.25 -20.60
N ALA A 457 16.19 27.33 -19.57
CA ALA A 457 14.97 28.10 -19.63
C ALA A 457 15.29 29.55 -19.25
N VAL A 458 14.81 30.50 -20.05
CA VAL A 458 15.08 31.95 -19.94
C VAL A 458 13.77 32.72 -20.00
N LEU A 459 13.60 33.73 -19.14
CA LEU A 459 12.47 34.65 -19.25
C LEU A 459 12.80 35.79 -20.22
N HIS A 460 11.91 36.04 -21.16
CA HIS A 460 11.96 37.20 -22.06
C HIS A 460 10.74 38.09 -21.84
N VAL A 461 10.88 39.38 -22.01
CA VAL A 461 9.74 40.30 -22.01
C VAL A 461 8.78 39.95 -23.13
N ASP A 462 7.48 40.21 -22.96
CA ASP A 462 6.50 40.28 -24.04
C ASP A 462 6.29 41.75 -24.39
N ALA A 463 7.05 42.24 -25.38
CA ALA A 463 7.08 43.63 -25.80
C ALA A 463 6.88 43.71 -27.32
N GLY A 464 6.65 44.93 -27.86
CA GLY A 464 6.34 45.05 -29.27
C GLY A 464 4.92 44.57 -29.59
N THR A 465 4.78 43.54 -30.44
CA THR A 465 3.47 42.95 -30.71
C THR A 465 3.19 41.91 -29.64
N LEU A 466 2.24 42.18 -28.73
CA LEU A 466 1.93 41.29 -27.58
C LEU A 466 1.52 39.90 -28.06
N GLN A 467 2.04 38.89 -27.41
CA GLN A 467 1.83 37.44 -27.70
C GLN A 467 2.37 36.99 -29.07
N GLU A 468 3.26 37.77 -29.67
CA GLU A 468 4.00 37.39 -30.88
C GLU A 468 5.50 37.48 -30.57
N PHE A 469 6.19 36.36 -30.53
CA PHE A 469 7.60 36.29 -30.09
C PHE A 469 8.53 36.87 -31.18
N GLU A 470 9.23 37.96 -30.85
CA GLU A 470 10.14 38.70 -31.75
C GLU A 470 11.61 38.51 -31.30
N PRO A 471 12.24 37.31 -31.55
CA PRO A 471 13.60 37.03 -31.11
C PRO A 471 14.63 37.97 -31.75
N GLY A 472 15.49 38.56 -30.94
CA GLY A 472 16.45 39.56 -31.38
C GLY A 472 15.85 40.94 -31.69
N GLY A 473 14.55 41.10 -31.50
CA GLY A 473 13.80 42.34 -31.57
C GLY A 473 13.51 42.95 -30.21
N THR A 474 12.20 43.11 -29.92
CA THR A 474 11.74 43.75 -28.66
C THR A 474 11.67 42.79 -27.51
N ASP A 475 11.53 41.48 -27.76
CA ASP A 475 11.42 40.45 -26.72
C ASP A 475 12.79 40.01 -26.23
N VAL A 476 13.43 40.89 -25.46
CA VAL A 476 14.77 40.65 -24.92
C VAL A 476 14.73 39.84 -23.60
N PRO A 477 15.82 39.12 -23.26
CA PRO A 477 15.92 38.44 -21.98
C PRO A 477 15.71 39.39 -20.79
N LEU A 478 14.85 38.99 -19.87
CA LEU A 478 14.64 39.69 -18.61
C LEU A 478 15.88 39.57 -17.71
N GLN A 479 16.21 40.68 -17.06
CA GLN A 479 17.36 40.76 -16.16
C GLN A 479 16.95 41.20 -14.78
N ARG A 480 17.60 40.60 -13.76
CA ARG A 480 17.57 41.03 -12.37
C ARG A 480 19.02 41.35 -11.94
N ASN A 481 19.26 42.55 -11.44
CA ASN A 481 20.61 42.99 -11.04
C ASN A 481 21.66 42.80 -12.14
N ARG A 482 21.31 43.05 -13.39
CA ARG A 482 22.14 42.87 -14.60
C ARG A 482 22.46 41.41 -14.99
N ALA A 483 21.88 40.43 -14.28
CA ALA A 483 21.98 39.02 -14.67
C ALA A 483 20.69 38.59 -15.37
N ILE A 484 20.82 37.84 -16.45
CA ILE A 484 19.68 37.22 -17.15
C ILE A 484 18.99 36.25 -16.20
N ILE A 485 17.65 36.31 -16.14
CA ILE A 485 16.83 35.36 -15.39
C ILE A 485 16.77 34.07 -16.21
N ARG A 486 17.63 33.10 -15.83
CA ARG A 486 17.74 31.79 -16.47
C ARG A 486 17.93 30.68 -15.44
N SER A 487 17.56 29.46 -15.80
CA SER A 487 17.80 28.26 -15.01
C SER A 487 18.23 27.10 -15.93
N PRO A 488 19.36 26.42 -15.65
CA PRO A 488 19.77 25.25 -16.40
C PRO A 488 19.01 23.99 -15.94
N PHE A 489 18.91 23.01 -16.84
CA PHE A 489 18.43 21.66 -16.54
C PHE A 489 19.00 20.65 -17.53
N VAL A 490 19.09 19.39 -17.09
CA VAL A 490 19.65 18.31 -17.89
C VAL A 490 18.51 17.50 -18.51
N ILE A 491 18.73 17.14 -19.79
CA ILE A 491 17.87 16.18 -20.48
C ILE A 491 18.48 14.80 -20.32
N SER A 492 17.73 13.88 -19.70
CA SER A 492 18.08 12.46 -19.62
C SER A 492 17.45 11.66 -20.76
N ASP A 493 18.17 10.64 -21.18
CA ASP A 493 17.69 9.68 -22.20
C ASP A 493 16.50 8.86 -21.71
#